data_ac50cd9d4928bd07f00ba44304072a7b
#
_entry.id   ac50cd9d4928bd07f00ba44304072a7b
#
_cell.length_a   1.000
_cell.length_b   1.000
_cell.length_c   1.000
_cell.angle_alpha   90.00
_cell.angle_beta   90.00
_cell.angle_gamma   90.00
#
_symmetry.space_group_name_H-M   'P 1'
#
loop_
_entity.id
_entity.type
_entity.pdbx_description
1 polymer ?
#
loop_
_entity_poly.entity_id
_entity_poly.type
_entity_poly.pdbx_seq_one_letter_code
_entity_poly.pdbx_strand_id
1 'polypeptide(L)'
;MQIGFDVGATKIESVVLEDTGQESFRERTDCPKEYDSIISNIVEITKKLETKLNKSLPVGVCHPGVHSPQTGLIKNAPNCYWIEKKTFSKRFKRCFR
;
A
#
# COMPACT_ATOMS: atom_id res chain seq x y z
N MET A 1 -8.98 -10.42 9.17
CA MET A 1 -8.97 -10.01 7.75
C MET A 1 -8.27 -8.68 7.61
N GLN A 2 -7.42 -8.53 6.59
CA GLN A 2 -6.68 -7.29 6.36
C GLN A 2 -6.40 -7.11 4.87
N ILE A 3 -6.15 -5.87 4.47
CA ILE A 3 -5.79 -5.54 3.09
C ILE A 3 -4.29 -5.29 3.03
N GLY A 4 -3.62 -5.93 2.06
CA GLY A 4 -2.22 -5.69 1.80
C GLY A 4 -2.02 -5.08 0.42
N PHE A 5 -1.09 -4.12 0.33
CA PHE A 5 -0.69 -3.53 -0.94
C PHE A 5 0.79 -3.74 -1.13
N ASP A 6 1.16 -4.21 -2.32
CA ASP A 6 2.56 -4.31 -2.72
C ASP A 6 2.78 -3.28 -3.82
N VAL A 7 3.46 -2.19 -3.47
CA VAL A 7 3.72 -1.08 -4.39
C VAL A 7 5.04 -1.36 -5.10
N GLY A 8 4.96 -1.65 -6.40
CA GLY A 8 6.16 -1.85 -7.21
C GLY A 8 6.43 -0.65 -8.11
N ALA A 9 7.44 -0.78 -8.96
CA ALA A 9 7.79 0.28 -9.90
C ALA A 9 6.77 0.42 -11.03
N THR A 10 6.13 -0.68 -11.42
CA THR A 10 5.19 -0.69 -12.55
C THR A 10 3.80 -1.13 -12.17
N LYS A 11 3.65 -1.91 -11.11
CA LYS A 11 2.37 -2.49 -10.70
C LYS A 11 2.14 -2.32 -9.20
N ILE A 12 0.87 -2.22 -8.84
CA ILE A 12 0.43 -2.33 -7.45
C ILE A 12 -0.41 -3.59 -7.36
N GLU A 13 -0.07 -4.49 -6.42
CA GLU A 13 -0.91 -5.64 -6.11
C GLU A 13 -1.67 -5.36 -4.83
N SER A 14 -2.97 -5.64 -4.85
CA SER A 14 -3.80 -5.57 -3.66
C SER A 14 -4.30 -6.96 -3.33
N VAL A 15 -4.29 -7.29 -2.06
CA VAL A 15 -4.69 -8.62 -1.58
C VAL A 15 -5.50 -8.46 -0.31
N VAL A 16 -6.52 -9.33 -0.15
CA VAL A 16 -7.24 -9.44 1.12
C VAL A 16 -6.83 -10.76 1.74
N LEU A 17 -6.33 -10.69 2.96
CA LEU A 17 -5.93 -11.86 3.73
C LEU A 17 -6.95 -12.13 4.83
N GLU A 18 -7.40 -13.38 4.90
CA GLU A 18 -8.26 -13.83 5.98
C GLU A 18 -7.45 -14.00 7.27
N ASP A 19 -8.13 -14.17 8.39
CA ASP A 19 -7.47 -14.37 9.67
C ASP A 19 -6.57 -15.62 9.68
N THR A 20 -6.87 -16.58 8.80
CA THR A 20 -6.05 -17.79 8.62
C THR A 20 -4.79 -17.54 7.81
N GLY A 21 -4.66 -16.36 7.20
CA GLY A 21 -3.56 -16.06 6.29
C GLY A 21 -3.86 -16.41 4.83
N GLN A 22 -5.01 -17.00 4.57
CA GLN A 22 -5.42 -17.38 3.22
C GLN A 22 -5.87 -16.16 2.44
N GLU A 23 -5.48 -16.06 1.16
CA GLU A 23 -5.93 -14.99 0.29
C GLU A 23 -7.36 -15.25 -0.19
N SER A 24 -8.23 -14.24 -0.04
CA SER A 24 -9.58 -14.31 -0.57
C SER A 24 -9.80 -13.40 -1.76
N PHE A 25 -8.84 -12.54 -2.07
CA PHE A 25 -8.90 -11.59 -3.17
C PHE A 25 -7.50 -11.17 -3.57
N ARG A 26 -7.26 -11.01 -4.87
CA ARG A 26 -5.99 -10.46 -5.38
C ARG A 26 -6.25 -9.75 -6.68
N GLU A 27 -5.71 -8.54 -6.81
CA GLU A 27 -5.83 -7.74 -8.02
C GLU A 27 -4.52 -7.02 -8.28
N ARG A 28 -4.15 -6.89 -9.55
CA ARG A 28 -2.94 -6.17 -9.97
C ARG A 28 -3.35 -5.05 -10.91
N THR A 29 -2.88 -3.85 -10.62
CA THR A 29 -3.15 -2.67 -11.44
C THR A 29 -1.84 -1.94 -11.75
N ASP A 30 -1.88 -1.04 -12.73
CA ASP A 30 -0.71 -0.22 -13.05
C ASP A 30 -0.40 0.72 -11.88
N CYS A 31 0.90 0.91 -11.62
CA CYS A 31 1.35 1.82 -10.58
C CYS A 31 1.62 3.19 -11.19
N PRO A 32 0.92 4.23 -10.77
CA PRO A 32 1.24 5.58 -11.22
C PRO A 32 2.65 5.97 -10.78
N LYS A 33 3.32 6.79 -11.57
CA LYS A 33 4.67 7.23 -11.26
C LYS A 33 4.66 8.57 -10.52
N GLU A 34 3.77 8.68 -9.55
CA GLU A 34 3.60 9.85 -8.72
C GLU A 34 3.04 9.43 -7.36
N TYR A 35 3.64 9.95 -6.30
CA TYR A 35 3.29 9.54 -4.94
C TYR A 35 1.82 9.77 -4.60
N ASP A 36 1.30 10.98 -4.88
CA ASP A 36 -0.09 11.30 -4.52
C ASP A 36 -1.09 10.43 -5.29
N SER A 37 -0.78 10.07 -6.53
CA SER A 37 -1.64 9.19 -7.33
C SER A 37 -1.63 7.77 -6.76
N ILE A 38 -0.48 7.32 -6.24
CA ILE A 38 -0.39 6.02 -5.57
C ILE A 38 -1.26 6.02 -4.32
N ILE A 39 -1.19 7.09 -3.53
CA ILE A 39 -2.01 7.23 -2.33
C ILE A 39 -3.50 7.20 -2.70
N SER A 40 -3.90 7.95 -3.72
CA SER A 40 -5.29 7.97 -4.18
C SER A 40 -5.76 6.59 -4.62
N ASN A 41 -4.93 5.85 -5.34
CA ASN A 41 -5.25 4.48 -5.77
C ASN A 41 -5.47 3.56 -4.57
N ILE A 42 -4.57 3.61 -3.60
CA ILE A 42 -4.68 2.76 -2.41
C ILE A 42 -5.96 3.08 -1.64
N VAL A 43 -6.25 4.37 -1.46
CA VAL A 43 -7.47 4.80 -0.76
C VAL A 43 -8.72 4.33 -1.50
N GLU A 44 -8.74 4.49 -2.82
CA GLU A 44 -9.88 4.10 -3.64
C GLU A 44 -10.14 2.59 -3.58
N ILE A 45 -9.08 1.79 -3.73
CA ILE A 45 -9.19 0.33 -3.64
C ILE A 45 -9.65 -0.09 -2.25
N THR A 46 -9.10 0.53 -1.22
CA THR A 46 -9.49 0.25 0.16
C THR A 46 -10.99 0.50 0.37
N LYS A 47 -11.48 1.65 -0.10
CA LYS A 47 -12.90 1.99 0.03
C LYS A 47 -13.80 1.00 -0.70
N LYS A 48 -13.41 0.60 -1.90
CA LYS A 48 -14.17 -0.39 -2.68
C LYS A 48 -14.25 -1.72 -1.94
N LEU A 49 -13.13 -2.18 -1.41
CA LEU A 49 -13.10 -3.46 -0.70
C LEU A 49 -13.89 -3.40 0.60
N GLU A 50 -13.77 -2.30 1.34
CA GLU A 50 -14.51 -2.14 2.59
C GLU A 50 -16.01 -2.07 2.34
N THR A 51 -16.44 -1.43 1.27
CA THR A 51 -17.85 -1.40 0.89
C THR A 51 -18.34 -2.79 0.53
N LYS A 52 -17.57 -3.52 -0.28
CA LYS A 52 -17.92 -4.87 -0.71
C LYS A 52 -18.01 -5.84 0.46
N LEU A 53 -17.07 -5.73 1.41
CA LEU A 53 -16.99 -6.62 2.56
C LEU A 53 -17.78 -6.12 3.76
N ASN A 54 -18.30 -4.89 3.66
CA ASN A 54 -19.10 -4.25 4.70
C ASN A 54 -18.40 -4.19 6.05
N LYS A 55 -17.10 -3.84 6.04
CA LYS A 55 -16.33 -3.65 7.26
C LYS A 55 -15.09 -2.81 7.00
N SER A 56 -14.58 -2.18 8.06
CA SER A 56 -13.32 -1.45 8.03
C SER A 56 -12.18 -2.44 8.29
N LEU A 57 -11.12 -2.36 7.49
CA LEU A 57 -10.02 -3.32 7.55
C LEU A 57 -8.70 -2.60 7.77
N PRO A 58 -7.77 -3.22 8.53
CA PRO A 58 -6.40 -2.71 8.61
C PRO A 58 -5.71 -2.84 7.26
N VAL A 59 -4.82 -1.89 6.98
CA VAL A 59 -4.10 -1.81 5.72
C VAL A 59 -2.60 -1.88 5.97
N GLY A 60 -1.93 -2.77 5.26
CA GLY A 60 -0.47 -2.84 5.26
C GLY A 60 0.05 -2.52 3.87
N VAL A 61 1.19 -1.85 3.80
CA VAL A 61 1.81 -1.47 2.53
C VAL A 61 3.26 -1.92 2.50
N CYS A 62 3.61 -2.68 1.46
CA CYS A 62 4.99 -3.01 1.13
C CYS A 62 5.43 -2.11 -0.02
N HIS A 63 6.68 -1.67 -0.02
CA HIS A 63 7.22 -0.81 -1.05
C HIS A 63 8.72 -1.06 -1.23
N PRO A 64 9.31 -0.64 -2.37
CA PRO A 64 10.76 -0.73 -2.55
C PRO A 64 11.49 0.21 -1.60
N GLY A 65 12.79 -0.06 -1.40
CA GLY A 65 13.62 0.77 -0.53
C GLY A 65 13.44 0.43 0.93
N VAL A 66 13.99 1.28 1.77
CA VAL A 66 13.93 1.10 3.23
C VAL A 66 13.57 2.43 3.87
N HIS A 67 13.15 2.40 5.13
CA HIS A 67 12.91 3.63 5.90
C HIS A 67 14.22 4.10 6.52
N SER A 68 14.49 5.39 6.38
CA SER A 68 15.63 6.00 7.05
C SER A 68 15.42 5.97 8.56
N PRO A 69 16.39 5.48 9.35
CA PRO A 69 16.23 5.50 10.80
C PRO A 69 16.22 6.92 11.39
N GLN A 70 16.78 7.91 10.67
CA GLN A 70 16.79 9.29 11.14
C GLN A 70 15.49 10.04 10.84
N THR A 71 14.90 9.82 9.66
CA THR A 71 13.76 10.59 9.21
C THR A 71 12.46 9.81 9.16
N GLY A 72 12.53 8.46 9.12
CA GLY A 72 11.36 7.61 8.91
C GLY A 72 10.84 7.64 7.48
N LEU A 73 11.53 8.33 6.57
CA LEU A 73 11.11 8.45 5.18
C LEU A 73 11.81 7.40 4.33
N ILE A 74 11.18 7.06 3.20
CA ILE A 74 11.69 6.04 2.28
C ILE A 74 12.95 6.54 1.58
N LYS A 75 13.95 5.67 1.49
CA LYS A 75 15.18 5.91 0.75
C LYS A 75 15.59 4.66 -0.02
N ASN A 76 16.53 4.82 -0.96
CA ASN A 76 17.10 3.72 -1.73
C ASN A 76 16.07 2.96 -2.57
N ALA A 77 15.26 3.71 -3.30
CA ALA A 77 14.26 3.15 -4.23
C ALA A 77 14.47 3.72 -5.64
N PRO A 78 15.61 3.42 -6.30
CA PRO A 78 15.96 4.07 -7.58
C PRO A 78 14.97 3.78 -8.71
N ASN A 79 14.34 2.59 -8.72
CA ASN A 79 13.37 2.23 -9.76
C ASN A 79 11.97 2.75 -9.45
N CYS A 80 11.81 3.40 -8.30
CA CYS A 80 10.54 3.96 -7.85
C CYS A 80 10.84 5.26 -7.08
N TYR A 81 11.63 6.14 -7.70
CA TYR A 81 12.19 7.31 -7.03
C TYR A 81 11.12 8.30 -6.55
N TRP A 82 9.92 8.23 -7.13
CA TRP A 82 8.82 9.12 -6.75
C TRP A 82 8.27 8.86 -5.35
N ILE A 83 8.64 7.75 -4.71
CA ILE A 83 8.27 7.52 -3.31
C ILE A 83 9.40 7.86 -2.33
N GLU A 84 10.60 8.15 -2.83
CA GLU A 84 11.71 8.52 -1.96
C GLU A 84 11.40 9.82 -1.22
N LYS A 85 11.84 9.92 0.05
CA LYS A 85 11.56 11.03 0.95
C LYS A 85 10.07 11.15 1.30
N LYS A 86 9.29 10.10 1.08
CA LYS A 86 7.88 10.01 1.41
C LYS A 86 7.66 8.90 2.44
N THR A 87 6.44 8.77 2.92
CA THR A 87 6.06 7.67 3.81
C THR A 87 4.61 7.29 3.54
N PHE A 88 4.29 6.01 3.70
CA PHE A 88 2.92 5.55 3.60
C PHE A 88 2.25 5.50 4.98
N SER A 89 3.01 5.23 6.01
CA SER A 89 2.45 5.01 7.36
C SER A 89 1.73 6.22 7.93
N LYS A 90 2.15 7.44 7.58
CA LYS A 90 1.52 8.66 8.08
C LYS A 90 0.27 9.06 7.29
N ARG A 91 0.08 8.48 6.10
CA ARG A 91 -1.06 8.80 5.26
C ARG A 91 -2.26 7.90 5.53
N PHE A 92 -2.03 6.74 6.14
CA PHE A 92 -3.08 5.77 6.42
C PHE A 92 -3.18 5.54 7.92
N LYS A 93 -4.24 6.05 8.53
CA LYS A 93 -4.45 5.93 9.98
C LYS A 93 -4.62 4.48 10.43
N ARG A 94 -4.97 3.58 9.51
CA ARG A 94 -5.16 2.16 9.77
C ARG A 94 -4.00 1.32 9.25
N CYS A 95 -2.90 1.95 8.88
CA CYS A 95 -1.75 1.26 8.31
C CYS A 95 -0.84 0.73 9.43
N PHE A 96 -0.41 -0.51 9.27
CA PHE A 96 0.54 -1.15 10.18
C PHE A 96 1.85 -1.36 9.45
N ARG A 97 2.92 -1.08 10.05
CA ARG A 97 4.24 -1.50 9.56
C ARG A 97 5.29 -0.64 10.14
#